data_5a0efd3e9754fc9054f2435b823e88e3
#
_entry.id   5a0efd3e9754fc9054f2435b823e88e3
#
_cell.length_a   1.000
_cell.length_b   1.000
_cell.length_c   1.000
_cell.angle_alpha   90.00
_cell.angle_beta   90.00
_cell.angle_gamma   90.00
#
_symmetry.space_group_name_H-M   'P 1'
#
loop_
_entity.id
_entity.type
_entity.pdbx_description
1 polymer ?
#
loop_
_entity_poly.entity_id
_entity_poly.type
_entity_poly.pdbx_seq_one_letter_code
_entity_poly.pdbx_strand_id
1 'polypeptide(L)'
;MKPITIKDIARELGISVSTVSRALQNHPDISEKTKEQVKACARELNYKPNIMASNLRTNKNTTIGVVIPELNHHFFASVLDGIEQTANEAGYNILICQSGETKEKEIQNVQMLLNSRVAGMLVGVSKETLNLQHLQDVINSGIPLVLYDRPCPSLACDQVVSDDYTGAYNAVEYLIQTGCKRIVYFSSPMQLEVAHRRYQGWRDALQRYNMPI
;
A
#
# COMPACT_ATOMS: atom_id res chain seq x y z
N MET A 1 -11.21 16.22 -28.06
CA MET A 1 -12.66 15.92 -27.93
C MET A 1 -13.05 16.06 -26.46
N LYS A 2 -14.18 16.65 -26.16
CA LYS A 2 -14.70 16.76 -24.81
C LYS A 2 -15.15 15.33 -24.35
N PRO A 3 -14.77 14.86 -23.15
CA PRO A 3 -15.20 13.54 -22.69
C PRO A 3 -16.73 13.50 -22.54
N ILE A 4 -17.33 12.40 -22.99
CA ILE A 4 -18.76 12.12 -22.81
C ILE A 4 -19.07 12.01 -21.33
N THR A 5 -20.18 12.63 -20.93
CA THR A 5 -20.61 12.69 -19.53
C THR A 5 -21.96 11.99 -19.34
N ILE A 6 -22.30 11.69 -18.10
CA ILE A 6 -23.61 11.14 -17.73
C ILE A 6 -24.77 12.08 -18.17
N LYS A 7 -24.53 13.41 -18.32
CA LYS A 7 -25.50 14.37 -18.81
C LYS A 7 -25.79 14.20 -20.31
N ASP A 8 -24.82 13.73 -21.07
CA ASP A 8 -24.99 13.48 -22.49
C ASP A 8 -25.86 12.25 -22.72
N ILE A 9 -25.67 11.17 -21.94
CA ILE A 9 -26.58 10.00 -21.97
C ILE A 9 -27.99 10.39 -21.55
N ALA A 10 -28.14 11.20 -20.52
CA ALA A 10 -29.44 11.66 -20.05
C ALA A 10 -30.19 12.45 -21.12
N ARG A 11 -29.47 13.31 -21.89
CA ARG A 11 -30.02 14.09 -23.01
C ARG A 11 -30.45 13.19 -24.16
N GLU A 12 -29.61 12.21 -24.53
CA GLU A 12 -29.88 11.27 -25.63
C GLU A 12 -31.14 10.43 -25.39
N LEU A 13 -31.29 9.96 -24.14
CA LEU A 13 -32.42 9.09 -23.75
C LEU A 13 -33.66 9.86 -23.24
N GLY A 14 -33.59 11.18 -23.10
CA GLY A 14 -34.70 12.00 -22.59
C GLY A 14 -35.08 11.68 -21.13
N ILE A 15 -34.13 11.21 -20.30
CA ILE A 15 -34.37 10.87 -18.90
C ILE A 15 -33.48 11.70 -17.97
N SER A 16 -33.79 11.69 -16.68
CA SER A 16 -33.00 12.45 -15.70
C SER A 16 -31.58 11.87 -15.48
N VAL A 17 -30.64 12.75 -15.17
CA VAL A 17 -29.25 12.34 -14.81
C VAL A 17 -29.22 11.37 -13.63
N SER A 18 -30.14 11.52 -12.67
CA SER A 18 -30.30 10.62 -11.55
C SER A 18 -30.77 9.23 -11.98
N THR A 19 -31.69 9.14 -12.94
CA THR A 19 -32.15 7.88 -13.52
C THR A 19 -31.00 7.15 -14.24
N VAL A 20 -30.22 7.86 -15.07
CA VAL A 20 -29.04 7.29 -15.72
C VAL A 20 -28.03 6.78 -14.70
N SER A 21 -27.74 7.58 -13.67
CA SER A 21 -26.80 7.19 -12.60
C SER A 21 -27.23 5.92 -11.88
N ARG A 22 -28.53 5.81 -11.49
CA ARG A 22 -29.08 4.63 -10.83
C ARG A 22 -29.10 3.41 -11.76
N ALA A 23 -29.44 3.61 -13.04
CA ALA A 23 -29.44 2.54 -14.04
C ALA A 23 -28.04 1.93 -14.24
N LEU A 24 -27.00 2.77 -14.37
CA LEU A 24 -25.61 2.33 -14.48
C LEU A 24 -25.11 1.55 -13.24
N GLN A 25 -25.70 1.82 -12.07
CA GLN A 25 -25.38 1.14 -10.80
C GLN A 25 -26.28 -0.07 -10.51
N ASN A 26 -27.11 -0.50 -11.45
CA ASN A 26 -28.08 -1.59 -11.29
C ASN A 26 -29.02 -1.40 -10.09
N HIS A 27 -29.39 -0.15 -9.74
CA HIS A 27 -30.26 0.14 -8.61
C HIS A 27 -31.62 -0.59 -8.77
N PRO A 28 -32.18 -1.18 -7.71
CA PRO A 28 -33.43 -1.94 -7.79
C PRO A 28 -34.65 -1.14 -8.23
N ASP A 29 -34.68 0.16 -7.95
CA ASP A 29 -35.80 1.06 -8.34
C ASP A 29 -35.90 1.33 -9.85
N ILE A 30 -34.91 0.91 -10.65
CA ILE A 30 -34.88 1.13 -12.09
C ILE A 30 -35.26 -0.18 -12.81
N SER A 31 -36.23 -0.08 -13.74
CA SER A 31 -36.64 -1.24 -14.53
C SER A 31 -35.51 -1.81 -15.37
N GLU A 32 -35.49 -3.13 -15.57
CA GLU A 32 -34.46 -3.78 -16.40
C GLU A 32 -34.39 -3.19 -17.81
N LYS A 33 -35.57 -2.88 -18.42
CA LYS A 33 -35.65 -2.23 -19.72
C LYS A 33 -34.88 -0.91 -19.75
N THR A 34 -35.04 -0.08 -18.73
CA THR A 34 -34.31 1.21 -18.62
C THR A 34 -32.82 1.00 -18.39
N LYS A 35 -32.44 0.01 -17.59
CA LYS A 35 -31.01 -0.34 -17.37
C LYS A 35 -30.34 -0.75 -18.67
N GLU A 36 -31.00 -1.59 -19.48
CA GLU A 36 -30.48 -2.04 -20.78
C GLU A 36 -30.34 -0.89 -21.76
N GLN A 37 -31.34 -0.03 -21.88
CA GLN A 37 -31.26 1.17 -22.74
C GLN A 37 -30.12 2.10 -22.37
N VAL A 38 -29.93 2.37 -21.06
CA VAL A 38 -28.84 3.21 -20.56
C VAL A 38 -27.48 2.57 -20.82
N LYS A 39 -27.33 1.26 -20.59
CA LYS A 39 -26.09 0.53 -20.86
C LYS A 39 -25.76 0.47 -22.37
N ALA A 40 -26.76 0.33 -23.23
CA ALA A 40 -26.59 0.37 -24.69
C ALA A 40 -26.11 1.75 -25.16
N CYS A 41 -26.80 2.80 -24.78
CA CYS A 41 -26.41 4.18 -25.09
C CYS A 41 -25.02 4.54 -24.55
N ALA A 42 -24.69 4.12 -23.33
CA ALA A 42 -23.35 4.33 -22.74
C ALA A 42 -22.25 3.66 -23.57
N ARG A 43 -22.50 2.46 -24.12
CA ARG A 43 -21.56 1.75 -25.01
C ARG A 43 -21.42 2.46 -26.36
N GLU A 44 -22.51 2.86 -26.98
CA GLU A 44 -22.51 3.57 -28.26
C GLU A 44 -21.77 4.90 -28.18
N LEU A 45 -21.94 5.63 -27.08
CA LEU A 45 -21.27 6.92 -26.86
C LEU A 45 -19.83 6.73 -26.29
N ASN A 46 -19.34 5.51 -26.12
CA ASN A 46 -18.04 5.24 -25.46
C ASN A 46 -17.92 5.95 -24.08
N TYR A 47 -19.01 6.02 -23.34
CA TYR A 47 -19.00 6.61 -22.01
C TYR A 47 -18.18 5.76 -21.03
N LYS A 48 -17.20 6.36 -20.41
CA LYS A 48 -16.45 5.76 -19.30
C LYS A 48 -16.88 6.42 -17.99
N PRO A 49 -17.37 5.66 -16.99
CA PRO A 49 -17.69 6.22 -15.69
C PRO A 49 -16.48 6.96 -15.10
N ASN A 50 -16.69 8.18 -14.67
CA ASN A 50 -15.65 8.90 -13.94
C ASN A 50 -15.61 8.38 -12.50
N ILE A 51 -14.66 7.49 -12.22
CA ILE A 51 -14.46 6.85 -10.91
C ILE A 51 -14.24 7.92 -9.83
N MET A 52 -13.48 8.99 -10.12
CA MET A 52 -13.26 10.08 -9.17
C MET A 52 -14.57 10.80 -8.80
N ALA A 53 -15.43 11.08 -9.78
CA ALA A 53 -16.74 11.69 -9.51
C ALA A 53 -17.70 10.74 -8.77
N SER A 54 -17.58 9.43 -9.01
CA SER A 54 -18.33 8.40 -8.26
C SER A 54 -17.87 8.33 -6.82
N ASN A 55 -16.55 8.29 -6.59
CA ASN A 55 -15.92 8.24 -5.27
C ASN A 55 -16.26 9.47 -4.42
N LEU A 56 -16.25 10.68 -5.02
CA LEU A 56 -16.67 11.91 -4.35
C LEU A 56 -18.14 11.86 -3.88
N ARG A 57 -19.03 11.21 -4.65
CA ARG A 57 -20.44 11.10 -4.29
C ARG A 57 -20.71 10.04 -3.24
N THR A 58 -19.99 8.92 -3.27
CA THR A 58 -20.18 7.81 -2.35
C THR A 58 -19.32 7.93 -1.10
N ASN A 59 -18.41 8.90 -1.06
CA ASN A 59 -17.35 9.06 -0.06
C ASN A 59 -16.53 7.77 0.17
N LYS A 60 -16.50 6.88 -0.86
CA LYS A 60 -15.73 5.62 -0.84
C LYS A 60 -14.68 5.69 -1.93
N ASN A 61 -13.44 5.82 -1.53
CA ASN A 61 -12.31 5.58 -2.43
C ASN A 61 -11.94 4.08 -2.37
N THR A 62 -11.73 3.46 -3.52
CA THR A 62 -11.30 2.08 -3.65
C THR A 62 -9.84 1.99 -4.10
N THR A 63 -9.05 3.03 -3.85
CA THR A 63 -7.62 3.05 -4.18
C THR A 63 -6.79 3.04 -2.91
N ILE A 64 -5.89 2.10 -2.78
CA ILE A 64 -4.89 2.01 -1.71
C ILE A 64 -3.58 2.59 -2.24
N GLY A 65 -2.95 3.49 -1.47
CA GLY A 65 -1.61 3.98 -1.76
C GLY A 65 -0.54 3.01 -1.24
N VAL A 66 0.45 2.68 -2.07
CA VAL A 66 1.57 1.84 -1.68
C VAL A 66 2.87 2.60 -1.92
N VAL A 67 3.59 2.92 -0.85
CA VAL A 67 4.92 3.50 -0.93
C VAL A 67 5.94 2.38 -0.76
N ILE A 68 6.78 2.20 -1.78
CA ILE A 68 7.79 1.15 -1.83
C ILE A 68 9.19 1.77 -1.92
N PRO A 69 10.18 1.28 -1.16
CA PRO A 69 11.54 1.80 -1.22
C PRO A 69 12.17 1.62 -2.61
N GLU A 70 12.22 0.39 -3.11
CA GLU A 70 12.85 0.05 -4.40
C GLU A 70 12.08 -1.06 -5.11
N LEU A 71 11.69 -0.81 -6.37
CA LEU A 71 10.97 -1.79 -7.20
C LEU A 71 11.87 -2.89 -7.77
N ASN A 72 13.14 -2.61 -7.98
CA ASN A 72 14.11 -3.56 -8.53
C ASN A 72 14.69 -4.51 -7.48
N HIS A 73 14.31 -4.38 -6.22
CA HIS A 73 14.71 -5.30 -5.16
C HIS A 73 13.69 -6.44 -5.06
N HIS A 74 14.15 -7.70 -5.20
CA HIS A 74 13.30 -8.89 -5.26
C HIS A 74 12.32 -8.98 -4.09
N PHE A 75 12.76 -8.69 -2.86
CA PHE A 75 11.91 -8.72 -1.67
C PHE A 75 10.72 -7.77 -1.82
N PHE A 76 10.97 -6.50 -2.14
CA PHE A 76 9.89 -5.52 -2.29
C PHE A 76 8.98 -5.82 -3.47
N ALA A 77 9.51 -6.38 -4.57
CA ALA A 77 8.70 -6.81 -5.70
C ALA A 77 7.74 -7.95 -5.29
N SER A 78 8.22 -8.92 -4.49
CA SER A 78 7.37 -10.01 -3.98
C SER A 78 6.31 -9.53 -2.99
N VAL A 79 6.65 -8.56 -2.13
CA VAL A 79 5.66 -7.92 -1.23
C VAL A 79 4.59 -7.20 -2.03
N LEU A 80 4.98 -6.46 -3.07
CA LEU A 80 4.05 -5.73 -3.94
C LEU A 80 3.09 -6.67 -4.67
N ASP A 81 3.58 -7.80 -5.17
CA ASP A 81 2.75 -8.83 -5.83
C ASP A 81 1.66 -9.35 -4.88
N GLY A 82 2.01 -9.67 -3.63
CA GLY A 82 1.04 -10.09 -2.61
C GLY A 82 0.03 -8.99 -2.24
N ILE A 83 0.47 -7.74 -2.17
CA ILE A 83 -0.41 -6.59 -1.93
C ILE A 83 -1.39 -6.43 -3.09
N GLU A 84 -0.90 -6.48 -4.34
CA GLU A 84 -1.73 -6.31 -5.54
C GLU A 84 -2.80 -7.41 -5.63
N GLN A 85 -2.42 -8.67 -5.47
CA GLN A 85 -3.35 -9.77 -5.50
C GLN A 85 -4.45 -9.60 -4.45
N THR A 86 -4.09 -9.37 -3.20
CA THR A 86 -5.03 -9.23 -2.09
C THR A 86 -5.96 -8.02 -2.27
N ALA A 87 -5.42 -6.89 -2.72
CA ALA A 87 -6.20 -5.68 -2.97
C ALA A 87 -7.22 -5.90 -4.10
N ASN A 88 -6.80 -6.53 -5.21
CA ASN A 88 -7.66 -6.82 -6.35
C ASN A 88 -8.79 -7.78 -5.97
N GLU A 89 -8.52 -8.84 -5.20
CA GLU A 89 -9.54 -9.77 -4.70
C GLU A 89 -10.58 -9.07 -3.80
N ALA A 90 -10.15 -8.05 -3.06
CA ALA A 90 -11.02 -7.23 -2.22
C ALA A 90 -11.70 -6.06 -2.98
N GLY A 91 -11.48 -5.92 -4.29
CA GLY A 91 -12.06 -4.87 -5.13
C GLY A 91 -11.40 -3.50 -5.00
N TYR A 92 -10.15 -3.45 -4.52
CA TYR A 92 -9.34 -2.24 -4.46
C TYR A 92 -8.33 -2.19 -5.61
N ASN A 93 -8.06 -0.98 -6.09
CA ASN A 93 -6.92 -0.70 -6.96
C ASN A 93 -5.74 -0.25 -6.10
N ILE A 94 -4.51 -0.42 -6.59
CA ILE A 94 -3.33 0.12 -5.93
C ILE A 94 -2.71 1.27 -6.72
N LEU A 95 -2.18 2.25 -6.02
CA LEU A 95 -1.39 3.35 -6.55
C LEU A 95 0.02 3.25 -5.97
N ILE A 96 0.97 2.84 -6.80
CA ILE A 96 2.34 2.55 -6.39
C ILE A 96 3.20 3.79 -6.53
N CYS A 97 3.95 4.12 -5.48
CA CYS A 97 4.90 5.21 -5.43
C CYS A 97 6.25 4.69 -4.94
N GLN A 98 7.33 4.96 -5.66
CA GLN A 98 8.67 4.55 -5.27
C GLN A 98 9.41 5.73 -4.60
N SER A 99 9.96 5.50 -3.40
CA SER A 99 10.75 6.51 -2.69
C SER A 99 12.23 6.53 -3.06
N GLY A 100 12.75 5.43 -3.63
CA GLY A 100 14.17 5.30 -3.96
C GLY A 100 15.07 5.40 -2.73
N GLU A 101 14.59 4.93 -1.57
CA GLU A 101 15.28 4.96 -0.27
C GLU A 101 15.58 6.38 0.25
N THR A 102 14.97 7.42 -0.32
CA THR A 102 15.17 8.81 0.09
C THR A 102 13.97 9.37 0.85
N LYS A 103 14.24 10.08 1.94
CA LYS A 103 13.23 10.71 2.79
C LYS A 103 12.38 11.73 2.03
N GLU A 104 13.00 12.54 1.19
CA GLU A 104 12.33 13.61 0.45
C GLU A 104 11.27 13.07 -0.49
N LYS A 105 11.59 12.00 -1.25
CA LYS A 105 10.63 11.35 -2.13
C LYS A 105 9.54 10.62 -1.36
N GLU A 106 9.88 10.02 -0.22
CA GLU A 106 8.88 9.38 0.65
C GLU A 106 7.84 10.40 1.11
N ILE A 107 8.28 11.58 1.62
CA ILE A 107 7.40 12.67 2.03
C ILE A 107 6.52 13.13 0.86
N GLN A 108 7.11 13.36 -0.33
CA GLN A 108 6.38 13.79 -1.52
C GLN A 108 5.32 12.77 -1.93
N ASN A 109 5.66 11.48 -1.91
CA ASN A 109 4.74 10.40 -2.23
C ASN A 109 3.57 10.31 -1.24
N VAL A 110 3.87 10.36 0.05
CA VAL A 110 2.85 10.36 1.10
C VAL A 110 1.92 11.56 0.94
N GLN A 111 2.46 12.77 0.72
CA GLN A 111 1.65 13.96 0.51
C GLN A 111 0.77 13.86 -0.75
N MET A 112 1.29 13.31 -1.83
CA MET A 112 0.53 13.07 -3.06
C MET A 112 -0.62 12.07 -2.82
N LEU A 113 -0.39 11.00 -2.08
CA LEU A 113 -1.41 10.02 -1.71
C LEU A 113 -2.49 10.63 -0.79
N LEU A 114 -2.10 11.47 0.18
CA LEU A 114 -3.03 12.24 1.02
C LEU A 114 -3.94 13.11 0.17
N ASN A 115 -3.36 13.89 -0.77
CA ASN A 115 -4.10 14.75 -1.68
C ASN A 115 -5.03 13.96 -2.62
N SER A 116 -4.65 12.73 -2.97
CA SER A 116 -5.46 11.81 -3.78
C SER A 116 -6.59 11.13 -2.99
N ARG A 117 -6.67 11.37 -1.68
CA ARG A 117 -7.67 10.80 -0.76
C ARG A 117 -7.79 9.30 -0.89
N VAL A 118 -6.66 8.59 -0.88
CA VAL A 118 -6.65 7.12 -0.93
C VAL A 118 -7.42 6.51 0.25
N ALA A 119 -7.93 5.30 0.08
CA ALA A 119 -8.70 4.58 1.12
C ALA A 119 -7.85 4.15 2.32
N GLY A 120 -6.55 3.99 2.10
CA GLY A 120 -5.54 3.62 3.09
C GLY A 120 -4.16 3.67 2.46
N MET A 121 -3.13 3.59 3.28
CA MET A 121 -1.73 3.57 2.84
C MET A 121 -0.98 2.38 3.41
N LEU A 122 -0.15 1.75 2.56
CA LEU A 122 0.86 0.77 2.94
C LEU A 122 2.23 1.41 2.67
N VAL A 123 3.08 1.52 3.68
CA VAL A 123 4.35 2.25 3.55
C VAL A 123 5.52 1.40 4.01
N GLY A 124 6.46 1.13 3.09
CA GLY A 124 7.81 0.68 3.42
C GLY A 124 8.69 1.91 3.64
N VAL A 125 9.12 2.13 4.88
CA VAL A 125 9.87 3.32 5.26
C VAL A 125 11.26 3.31 4.63
N SER A 126 11.71 4.44 4.10
CA SER A 126 13.04 4.61 3.49
C SER A 126 14.17 4.55 4.54
N LYS A 127 15.37 4.08 4.14
CA LYS A 127 16.55 4.02 5.03
C LYS A 127 16.95 5.37 5.62
N GLU A 128 16.74 6.45 4.88
CA GLU A 128 17.09 7.81 5.29
C GLU A 128 16.06 8.45 6.20
N THR A 129 14.90 7.82 6.39
CA THR A 129 13.80 8.40 7.17
C THR A 129 14.02 8.19 8.66
N LEU A 130 14.50 9.23 9.34
CA LEU A 130 14.65 9.28 10.81
C LEU A 130 13.51 10.04 11.49
N ASN A 131 12.91 11.01 10.80
CA ASN A 131 11.78 11.79 11.29
C ASN A 131 10.50 11.30 10.62
N LEU A 132 9.54 10.85 11.41
CA LEU A 132 8.32 10.20 10.98
C LEU A 132 7.09 11.13 10.95
N GLN A 133 7.30 12.46 11.00
CA GLN A 133 6.20 13.44 11.11
C GLN A 133 5.19 13.31 9.96
N HIS A 134 5.63 13.12 8.74
CA HIS A 134 4.76 12.94 7.57
C HIS A 134 3.87 11.70 7.67
N LEU A 135 4.33 10.63 8.34
CA LEU A 135 3.51 9.43 8.62
C LEU A 135 2.54 9.69 9.77
N GLN A 136 2.96 10.44 10.80
CA GLN A 136 2.06 10.89 11.85
C GLN A 136 0.94 11.77 11.29
N ASP A 137 1.22 12.60 10.29
CA ASP A 137 0.21 13.43 9.62
C ASP A 137 -0.82 12.58 8.87
N VAL A 138 -0.43 11.42 8.30
CA VAL A 138 -1.39 10.44 7.74
C VAL A 138 -2.34 9.94 8.81
N ILE A 139 -1.81 9.50 9.96
CA ILE A 139 -2.61 9.02 11.10
C ILE A 139 -3.57 10.11 11.55
N ASN A 140 -3.09 11.34 11.73
CA ASN A 140 -3.88 12.49 12.16
C ASN A 140 -4.99 12.87 11.16
N SER A 141 -4.80 12.56 9.87
CA SER A 141 -5.82 12.77 8.83
C SER A 141 -6.97 11.75 8.85
N GLY A 142 -6.83 10.69 9.66
CA GLY A 142 -7.80 9.59 9.76
C GLY A 142 -7.72 8.58 8.61
N ILE A 143 -6.68 8.63 7.76
CA ILE A 143 -6.44 7.62 6.73
C ILE A 143 -5.74 6.42 7.40
N PRO A 144 -6.28 5.18 7.24
CA PRO A 144 -5.63 3.98 7.72
C PRO A 144 -4.19 3.85 7.16
N LEU A 145 -3.23 3.64 8.06
CA LEU A 145 -1.83 3.45 7.74
C LEU A 145 -1.35 2.09 8.25
N VAL A 146 -0.69 1.35 7.39
CA VAL A 146 0.05 0.13 7.75
C VAL A 146 1.49 0.28 7.30
N LEU A 147 2.43 0.07 8.19
CA LEU A 147 3.85 -0.02 7.85
C LEU A 147 4.22 -1.48 7.55
N TYR A 148 5.18 -1.69 6.68
CA TYR A 148 5.71 -3.02 6.42
C TYR A 148 7.24 -3.02 6.32
N ASP A 149 7.85 -4.19 6.61
CA ASP A 149 9.29 -4.44 6.63
C ASP A 149 10.02 -3.73 7.77
N ARG A 150 10.02 -2.40 7.79
CA ARG A 150 10.79 -1.61 8.77
C ARG A 150 9.89 -1.07 9.87
N PRO A 151 9.94 -1.64 11.07
CA PRO A 151 9.10 -1.20 12.18
C PRO A 151 9.46 0.20 12.66
N CYS A 152 8.42 0.95 13.01
CA CYS A 152 8.51 2.27 13.64
C CYS A 152 7.68 2.27 14.93
N PRO A 153 8.22 1.78 16.06
CA PRO A 153 7.46 1.58 17.31
C PRO A 153 6.84 2.85 17.89
N SER A 154 7.35 4.02 17.50
CA SER A 154 6.82 5.32 17.95
C SER A 154 5.52 5.75 17.26
N LEU A 155 5.11 5.07 16.19
CA LEU A 155 3.87 5.37 15.47
C LEU A 155 2.74 4.44 15.93
N ALA A 156 1.57 5.01 16.21
CA ALA A 156 0.36 4.29 16.60
C ALA A 156 -0.40 3.81 15.34
N CYS A 157 0.16 2.85 14.61
CA CYS A 157 -0.45 2.23 13.44
C CYS A 157 -0.11 0.74 13.38
N ASP A 158 -0.85 -0.02 12.55
CA ASP A 158 -0.55 -1.42 12.30
C ASP A 158 0.78 -1.59 11.57
N GLN A 159 1.50 -2.68 11.88
CA GLN A 159 2.81 -2.96 11.30
C GLN A 159 2.93 -4.43 10.97
N VAL A 160 3.38 -4.75 9.75
CA VAL A 160 3.67 -6.10 9.28
C VAL A 160 5.17 -6.25 9.15
N VAL A 161 5.77 -7.01 10.05
CA VAL A 161 7.23 -7.14 10.17
C VAL A 161 7.65 -8.60 10.28
N SER A 162 8.89 -8.89 9.90
CA SER A 162 9.51 -10.18 10.13
C SER A 162 10.07 -10.27 11.56
N ASP A 163 10.15 -11.47 12.12
CA ASP A 163 10.87 -11.69 13.37
C ASP A 163 12.38 -11.78 13.11
N ASP A 164 12.98 -10.61 12.90
CA ASP A 164 14.39 -10.46 12.55
C ASP A 164 15.34 -10.96 13.64
N TYR A 165 14.95 -10.83 14.91
CA TYR A 165 15.75 -11.34 16.03
C TYR A 165 15.83 -12.86 16.01
N THR A 166 14.70 -13.53 16.04
CA THR A 166 14.63 -14.99 16.06
C THR A 166 15.21 -15.58 14.77
N GLY A 167 14.95 -14.98 13.63
CA GLY A 167 15.53 -15.39 12.35
C GLY A 167 17.05 -15.36 12.35
N ALA A 168 17.65 -14.28 12.85
CA ALA A 168 19.10 -14.14 12.95
C ALA A 168 19.70 -15.09 14.03
N TYR A 169 19.04 -15.20 15.17
CA TYR A 169 19.45 -16.13 16.22
C TYR A 169 19.52 -17.57 15.71
N ASN A 170 18.44 -18.06 15.10
CA ASN A 170 18.34 -19.42 14.58
C ASN A 170 19.36 -19.69 13.46
N ALA A 171 19.60 -18.72 12.58
CA ALA A 171 20.61 -18.84 11.52
C ALA A 171 22.01 -19.02 12.10
N VAL A 172 22.38 -18.24 13.12
CA VAL A 172 23.69 -18.36 13.81
C VAL A 172 23.78 -19.65 14.60
N GLU A 173 22.73 -20.03 15.32
CA GLU A 173 22.66 -21.30 16.04
C GLU A 173 22.89 -22.50 15.11
N TYR A 174 22.23 -22.48 13.92
CA TYR A 174 22.44 -23.50 12.90
C TYR A 174 23.90 -23.57 12.44
N LEU A 175 24.55 -22.43 12.19
CA LEU A 175 25.96 -22.38 11.81
C LEU A 175 26.86 -22.97 12.90
N ILE A 176 26.59 -22.68 14.19
CA ILE A 176 27.32 -23.24 15.31
C ILE A 176 27.15 -24.77 15.37
N GLN A 177 25.91 -25.26 15.24
CA GLN A 177 25.60 -26.69 15.27
C GLN A 177 26.24 -27.46 14.11
N THR A 178 26.47 -26.82 12.96
CA THR A 178 27.19 -27.39 11.81
C THR A 178 28.71 -27.30 11.94
N GLY A 179 29.24 -26.80 13.07
CA GLY A 179 30.65 -26.79 13.41
C GLY A 179 31.41 -25.51 13.03
N CYS A 180 30.73 -24.44 12.65
CA CYS A 180 31.39 -23.17 12.40
C CYS A 180 31.94 -22.56 13.70
N LYS A 181 33.23 -22.22 13.71
CA LYS A 181 33.94 -21.71 14.91
C LYS A 181 34.14 -20.20 14.89
N ARG A 182 33.96 -19.54 13.72
CA ARG A 182 34.08 -18.10 13.55
C ARG A 182 32.95 -17.63 12.63
N ILE A 183 32.05 -16.84 13.15
CA ILE A 183 30.87 -16.37 12.47
C ILE A 183 30.88 -14.86 12.45
N VAL A 184 31.00 -14.28 11.26
CA VAL A 184 31.05 -12.82 11.05
C VAL A 184 29.67 -12.31 10.63
N TYR A 185 29.28 -11.19 11.17
CA TYR A 185 28.03 -10.49 10.82
C TYR A 185 28.31 -9.24 9.98
N PHE A 186 27.71 -9.17 8.79
CA PHE A 186 27.71 -7.97 7.96
C PHE A 186 26.37 -7.25 8.13
N SER A 187 26.41 -6.06 8.71
CA SER A 187 25.22 -5.28 9.01
C SER A 187 24.89 -4.26 7.91
N SER A 188 23.61 -4.01 7.71
CA SER A 188 23.13 -2.75 7.18
C SER A 188 23.27 -1.63 8.24
N PRO A 189 23.00 -0.35 7.90
CA PRO A 189 23.12 0.74 8.88
C PRO A 189 22.33 0.49 10.16
N MET A 190 23.02 0.60 11.31
CA MET A 190 22.51 0.21 12.64
C MET A 190 21.37 1.11 13.17
N GLN A 191 21.10 2.24 12.54
CA GLN A 191 19.93 3.08 12.84
C GLN A 191 18.61 2.44 12.40
N LEU A 192 18.66 1.41 11.54
CA LEU A 192 17.48 0.65 11.17
C LEU A 192 17.16 -0.40 12.23
N GLU A 193 15.94 -0.42 12.73
CA GLU A 193 15.47 -1.39 13.72
C GLU A 193 15.68 -2.84 13.27
N VAL A 194 15.47 -3.14 11.99
CA VAL A 194 15.74 -4.44 11.36
C VAL A 194 17.21 -4.85 11.56
N ALA A 195 18.16 -3.94 11.29
CA ALA A 195 19.58 -4.20 11.47
C ALA A 195 19.94 -4.45 12.94
N HIS A 196 19.37 -3.64 13.83
CA HIS A 196 19.58 -3.75 15.27
C HIS A 196 19.08 -5.10 15.81
N ARG A 197 17.86 -5.53 15.45
CA ARG A 197 17.29 -6.81 15.87
C ARG A 197 18.10 -8.01 15.36
N ARG A 198 18.50 -7.99 14.10
CA ARG A 198 19.37 -9.05 13.54
C ARG A 198 20.71 -9.12 14.21
N TYR A 199 21.32 -7.96 14.51
CA TYR A 199 22.57 -7.91 15.27
C TYR A 199 22.40 -8.50 16.67
N GLN A 200 21.32 -8.17 17.37
CA GLN A 200 21.04 -8.74 18.69
C GLN A 200 20.90 -10.26 18.61
N GLY A 201 20.15 -10.79 17.65
CA GLY A 201 20.00 -12.23 17.45
C GLY A 201 21.34 -12.94 17.19
N TRP A 202 22.19 -12.35 16.32
CA TRP A 202 23.54 -12.85 16.06
C TRP A 202 24.40 -12.86 17.35
N ARG A 203 24.44 -11.75 18.07
CA ARG A 203 25.23 -11.60 19.30
C ARG A 203 24.78 -12.59 20.38
N ASP A 204 23.49 -12.66 20.64
CA ASP A 204 22.92 -13.45 21.73
C ASP A 204 23.07 -14.95 21.45
N ALA A 205 23.00 -15.38 20.20
CA ALA A 205 23.33 -16.75 19.81
C ALA A 205 24.80 -17.08 20.09
N LEU A 206 25.76 -16.23 19.71
CA LEU A 206 27.17 -16.43 20.02
C LEU A 206 27.42 -16.49 21.54
N GLN A 207 26.82 -15.57 22.31
CA GLN A 207 26.93 -15.55 23.77
C GLN A 207 26.38 -16.85 24.40
N ARG A 208 25.22 -17.32 23.94
CA ARG A 208 24.59 -18.54 24.43
C ARG A 208 25.50 -19.77 24.31
N TYR A 209 26.28 -19.81 23.23
CA TYR A 209 27.20 -20.92 22.94
C TYR A 209 28.66 -20.63 23.33
N ASN A 210 28.93 -19.60 24.13
CA ASN A 210 30.26 -19.18 24.57
C ASN A 210 31.24 -18.97 23.39
N MET A 211 30.75 -18.47 22.27
CA MET A 211 31.56 -18.15 21.10
C MET A 211 32.09 -16.72 21.19
N PRO A 212 33.26 -16.42 20.59
CA PRO A 212 33.80 -15.06 20.55
C PRO A 212 32.90 -14.16 19.67
N ILE A 213 32.71 -12.91 20.14
CA ILE A 213 31.98 -11.84 19.43
C ILE A 213 32.98 -10.93 18.73
#